data_dc7e82c8ad5afc751208fad4b7d32dc2
#
_entry.id   dc7e82c8ad5afc751208fad4b7d32dc2
#
_cell.length_a   1.000
_cell.length_b   1.000
_cell.length_c   1.000
_cell.angle_alpha   90.00
_cell.angle_beta   90.00
_cell.angle_gamma   90.00
#
_symmetry.space_group_name_H-M   'P 1'
#
loop_
_entity.id
_entity.type
_entity.pdbx_description
1 polymer ?
#
loop_
_entity_poly.entity_id
_entity_poly.type
_entity_poly.pdbx_seq_one_letter_code
_entity_poly.pdbx_strand_id
1 'polypeptide(L)'
;QPVVIAEGVPQTGTRADFYYTHDRTVGGDIRSIVDFAHYHGENDSYPLFQMHELSALKSTPATVRFLQADAADLSEEIIGELSQESGIVLILSSRHTNPVGDLRAALARLTAANCKLPVVFMVEYEEKEIEDLQVKAGADFGPFLLDNLIDGIFLRNNGNISSQRLTDYMFTILQAAR
;
A
#
# COMPACT_ATOMS: atom_id res chain seq x y z
N GLN A 1 4.19 -3.74 13.82
CA GLN A 1 5.09 -4.14 12.72
C GLN A 1 4.46 -3.73 11.41
N PRO A 2 5.21 -3.04 10.52
CA PRO A 2 4.71 -2.69 9.20
C PRO A 2 4.28 -3.92 8.39
N VAL A 3 3.18 -3.79 7.64
CA VAL A 3 2.65 -4.86 6.80
C VAL A 3 3.29 -4.87 5.41
N VAL A 4 3.29 -6.03 4.78
CA VAL A 4 3.74 -6.22 3.39
C VAL A 4 2.54 -6.54 2.51
N ILE A 5 2.35 -5.74 1.46
CA ILE A 5 1.41 -6.04 0.38
C ILE A 5 2.23 -6.49 -0.84
N ALA A 6 1.91 -7.64 -1.38
CA ALA A 6 2.49 -8.17 -2.62
C ALA A 6 1.46 -8.16 -3.76
N GLU A 7 1.91 -8.02 -5.00
CA GLU A 7 1.04 -8.16 -6.17
C GLU A 7 0.99 -9.62 -6.64
N GLY A 8 -0.20 -10.07 -7.06
CA GLY A 8 -0.42 -11.39 -7.58
C GLY A 8 -0.89 -12.39 -6.53
N VAL A 9 -0.50 -13.65 -6.68
CA VAL A 9 -0.87 -14.75 -5.79
C VAL A 9 0.37 -15.30 -5.09
N PRO A 10 0.23 -15.81 -3.86
CA PRO A 10 1.36 -16.38 -3.15
C PRO A 10 1.95 -17.57 -3.90
N GLN A 11 3.26 -17.64 -3.88
CA GLN A 11 4.04 -18.77 -4.36
C GLN A 11 4.70 -19.49 -3.17
N THR A 12 5.59 -20.41 -3.43
CA THR A 12 6.39 -21.06 -2.40
C THR A 12 7.39 -20.08 -1.79
N GLY A 13 7.43 -19.97 -0.46
CA GLY A 13 8.36 -19.07 0.24
C GLY A 13 7.68 -18.17 1.27
N THR A 14 8.28 -17.01 1.54
CA THR A 14 7.75 -16.03 2.49
C THR A 14 6.42 -15.48 2.00
N ARG A 15 5.41 -15.46 2.87
CA ARG A 15 4.08 -14.93 2.55
C ARG A 15 3.96 -13.48 2.97
N ALA A 16 3.41 -12.65 2.08
CA ALA A 16 2.99 -11.29 2.41
C ALA A 16 1.76 -11.31 3.34
N ASP A 17 1.53 -10.18 4.01
CA ASP A 17 0.36 -10.03 4.87
C ASP A 17 -0.93 -9.89 4.06
N PHE A 18 -0.84 -9.27 2.87
CA PHE A 18 -1.92 -9.12 1.90
C PHE A 18 -1.40 -9.33 0.48
N TYR A 19 -2.31 -9.74 -0.41
CA TYR A 19 -2.02 -9.88 -1.83
C TYR A 19 -2.99 -9.06 -2.67
N TYR A 20 -2.47 -8.15 -3.48
CA TYR A 20 -3.27 -7.43 -4.45
C TYR A 20 -3.49 -8.33 -5.68
N THR A 21 -4.69 -8.85 -5.79
CA THR A 21 -5.09 -9.88 -6.77
C THR A 21 -5.95 -9.34 -7.90
N HIS A 22 -6.20 -8.05 -7.92
CA HIS A 22 -6.98 -7.29 -8.90
C HIS A 22 -8.47 -7.66 -8.95
N ASP A 23 -8.81 -8.80 -9.52
CA ASP A 23 -10.18 -9.15 -9.93
C ASP A 23 -10.77 -10.35 -9.19
N ARG A 24 -10.03 -10.99 -8.28
CA ARG A 24 -10.48 -12.22 -7.64
C ARG A 24 -9.98 -12.43 -6.23
N THR A 25 -10.78 -13.08 -5.42
CA THR A 25 -10.38 -13.63 -4.12
C THR A 25 -9.70 -14.97 -4.32
N VAL A 26 -8.54 -15.18 -3.71
CA VAL A 26 -7.76 -16.43 -3.88
C VAL A 26 -8.26 -17.54 -2.96
N GLY A 27 -8.74 -17.20 -1.75
CA GLY A 27 -9.13 -18.19 -0.73
C GLY A 27 -7.93 -18.84 -0.03
N GLY A 28 -8.19 -19.81 0.85
CA GLY A 28 -7.13 -20.56 1.54
C GLY A 28 -6.30 -19.73 2.52
N ASP A 29 -6.94 -18.93 3.36
CA ASP A 29 -6.31 -18.02 4.35
C ASP A 29 -5.42 -16.95 3.73
N ILE A 30 -5.64 -16.64 2.44
CA ILE A 30 -4.92 -15.58 1.72
C ILE A 30 -5.78 -14.33 1.73
N ARG A 31 -5.26 -13.28 2.37
CA ARG A 31 -5.92 -11.97 2.42
C ARG A 31 -5.76 -11.28 1.07
N SER A 32 -6.84 -11.28 0.28
CA SER A 32 -6.87 -10.73 -1.07
C SER A 32 -7.37 -9.29 -1.06
N ILE A 33 -6.60 -8.37 -1.63
CA ILE A 33 -7.06 -7.01 -1.94
C ILE A 33 -7.57 -7.03 -3.37
N VAL A 34 -8.84 -6.68 -3.55
CA VAL A 34 -9.57 -6.78 -4.83
C VAL A 34 -10.11 -5.41 -5.21
N ASP A 35 -9.98 -5.03 -6.47
CA ASP A 35 -10.57 -3.77 -6.95
C ASP A 35 -12.06 -3.73 -6.63
N PHE A 36 -12.56 -2.57 -6.23
CA PHE A 36 -13.96 -2.43 -5.78
C PHE A 36 -14.96 -2.96 -6.79
N ALA A 37 -14.70 -2.80 -8.09
CA ALA A 37 -15.57 -3.31 -9.16
C ALA A 37 -15.73 -4.85 -9.15
N HIS A 38 -14.81 -5.57 -8.53
CA HIS A 38 -14.79 -7.04 -8.45
C HIS A 38 -14.98 -7.57 -7.02
N TYR A 39 -15.26 -6.68 -6.07
CA TYR A 39 -15.47 -7.05 -4.67
C TYR A 39 -16.91 -7.53 -4.44
N HIS A 40 -17.06 -8.73 -3.89
CA HIS A 40 -18.35 -9.36 -3.60
C HIS A 40 -18.55 -9.74 -2.13
N GLY A 41 -17.64 -9.32 -1.25
CA GLY A 41 -17.77 -9.56 0.19
C GLY A 41 -17.38 -10.97 0.64
N GLU A 42 -16.55 -11.67 -0.13
CA GLU A 42 -16.04 -12.98 0.27
C GLU A 42 -15.13 -12.86 1.51
N ASN A 43 -14.98 -14.00 2.22
CA ASN A 43 -14.04 -14.09 3.34
C ASN A 43 -12.61 -13.87 2.85
N ASP A 44 -11.81 -13.17 3.68
CA ASP A 44 -10.43 -12.80 3.37
C ASP A 44 -10.28 -11.94 2.09
N SER A 45 -11.36 -11.28 1.68
CA SER A 45 -11.40 -10.31 0.58
C SER A 45 -11.58 -8.89 1.14
N TYR A 46 -10.81 -7.95 0.61
CA TYR A 46 -10.78 -6.55 1.04
C TYR A 46 -10.87 -5.64 -0.17
N PRO A 47 -11.84 -4.70 -0.23
CA PRO A 47 -12.02 -3.85 -1.39
C PRO A 47 -10.94 -2.77 -1.45
N LEU A 48 -10.41 -2.53 -2.65
CA LEU A 48 -9.55 -1.41 -3.01
C LEU A 48 -10.35 -0.37 -3.78
N PHE A 49 -10.38 0.84 -3.26
CA PHE A 49 -11.02 1.99 -3.87
C PHE A 49 -9.99 2.95 -4.44
N GLN A 50 -10.36 3.61 -5.54
CA GLN A 50 -9.65 4.75 -6.09
C GLN A 50 -10.29 6.06 -5.56
N MET A 51 -9.60 7.19 -5.71
CA MET A 51 -10.10 8.48 -5.21
C MET A 51 -11.48 8.87 -5.77
N HIS A 52 -11.79 8.51 -7.02
CA HIS A 52 -13.10 8.78 -7.62
C HIS A 52 -14.23 7.88 -7.07
N GLU A 53 -13.89 6.86 -6.27
CA GLU A 53 -14.82 5.92 -5.64
C GLU A 53 -15.05 6.23 -4.14
N LEU A 54 -14.67 7.41 -3.67
CA LEU A 54 -14.72 7.79 -2.26
C LEU A 54 -16.13 7.66 -1.64
N SER A 55 -17.17 7.97 -2.39
CA SER A 55 -18.55 7.80 -1.94
C SER A 55 -18.91 6.33 -1.74
N ALA A 56 -18.49 5.46 -2.64
CA ALA A 56 -18.68 4.01 -2.52
C ALA A 56 -17.89 3.45 -1.33
N LEU A 57 -16.67 3.93 -1.09
CA LEU A 57 -15.87 3.54 0.07
C LEU A 57 -16.61 3.79 1.38
N LYS A 58 -17.25 4.95 1.55
CA LYS A 58 -17.99 5.31 2.76
C LYS A 58 -19.22 4.42 2.99
N SER A 59 -19.87 3.96 1.93
CA SER A 59 -21.10 3.17 1.99
C SER A 59 -20.88 1.65 1.98
N THR A 60 -19.67 1.17 1.71
CA THR A 60 -19.39 -0.25 1.62
C THR A 60 -19.16 -0.87 3.01
N PRO A 61 -19.95 -1.88 3.41
CA PRO A 61 -19.82 -2.54 4.72
C PRO A 61 -18.68 -3.56 4.71
N ALA A 62 -17.47 -3.10 4.92
CA ALA A 62 -16.30 -3.96 5.07
C ALA A 62 -15.47 -3.52 6.28
N THR A 63 -14.90 -4.50 7.00
CA THR A 63 -14.10 -4.24 8.22
C THR A 63 -12.83 -3.48 7.92
N VAL A 64 -12.20 -3.79 6.80
CA VAL A 64 -11.01 -3.09 6.27
C VAL A 64 -11.27 -2.74 4.81
N ARG A 65 -11.01 -1.51 4.46
CA ARG A 65 -11.15 -0.94 3.11
C ARG A 65 -9.84 -0.26 2.76
N PHE A 66 -9.32 -0.55 1.60
CA PHE A 66 -8.10 0.09 1.11
C PHE A 66 -8.47 1.25 0.18
N LEU A 67 -7.81 2.39 0.35
CA LEU A 67 -7.94 3.55 -0.52
C LEU A 67 -6.58 3.86 -1.14
N GLN A 68 -6.48 3.77 -2.45
CA GLN A 68 -5.29 4.19 -3.19
C GLN A 68 -5.41 5.67 -3.57
N ALA A 69 -4.41 6.45 -3.20
CA ALA A 69 -4.33 7.87 -3.51
C ALA A 69 -2.90 8.28 -3.86
N ASP A 70 -2.77 9.24 -4.75
CA ASP A 70 -1.53 10.00 -4.90
C ASP A 70 -1.43 11.03 -3.78
N ALA A 71 -0.22 11.32 -3.31
CA ALA A 71 0.00 12.31 -2.25
C ALA A 71 -0.59 13.69 -2.59
N ALA A 72 -0.61 14.06 -3.88
CA ALA A 72 -1.19 15.31 -4.36
C ALA A 72 -2.72 15.35 -4.25
N ASP A 73 -3.40 14.21 -4.20
CA ASP A 73 -4.86 14.13 -4.10
C ASP A 73 -5.36 14.32 -2.65
N LEU A 74 -4.48 14.26 -1.66
CA LEU A 74 -4.81 14.45 -0.25
C LEU A 74 -4.87 15.93 0.13
N SER A 75 -5.96 16.61 -0.27
CA SER A 75 -6.27 17.96 0.22
C SER A 75 -6.70 17.94 1.70
N GLU A 76 -6.69 19.10 2.34
CA GLU A 76 -7.18 19.24 3.73
C GLU A 76 -8.64 18.80 3.85
N GLU A 77 -9.48 19.08 2.85
CA GLU A 77 -10.87 18.66 2.80
C GLU A 77 -10.99 17.12 2.79
N ILE A 78 -10.27 16.45 1.89
CA ILE A 78 -10.25 14.99 1.79
C ILE A 78 -9.73 14.35 3.09
N ILE A 79 -8.66 14.89 3.65
CA ILE A 79 -8.12 14.40 4.93
C ILE A 79 -9.15 14.57 6.05
N GLY A 80 -9.86 15.70 6.09
CA GLY A 80 -10.94 15.96 7.04
C GLY A 80 -12.07 14.93 6.94
N GLU A 81 -12.49 14.59 5.72
CA GLU A 81 -13.51 13.56 5.48
C GLU A 81 -13.01 12.17 5.92
N LEU A 82 -11.79 11.79 5.53
CA LEU A 82 -11.22 10.50 5.88
C LEU A 82 -10.99 10.33 7.38
N SER A 83 -10.71 11.41 8.09
CA SER A 83 -10.50 11.40 9.55
C SER A 83 -11.77 11.01 10.34
N GLN A 84 -12.94 11.11 9.74
CA GLN A 84 -14.21 10.70 10.35
C GLN A 84 -14.53 9.22 10.14
N GLU A 85 -13.76 8.54 9.30
CA GLU A 85 -13.98 7.15 8.94
C GLU A 85 -13.06 6.22 9.75
N SER A 86 -13.48 4.97 9.90
CA SER A 86 -12.69 3.91 10.52
C SER A 86 -12.53 2.73 9.57
N GLY A 87 -11.51 1.91 9.80
CA GLY A 87 -11.26 0.71 9.00
C GLY A 87 -10.76 1.01 7.57
N ILE A 88 -10.20 2.19 7.34
CA ILE A 88 -9.55 2.54 6.08
C ILE A 88 -8.04 2.41 6.25
N VAL A 89 -7.38 1.82 5.26
CA VAL A 89 -5.92 1.81 5.08
C VAL A 89 -5.60 2.61 3.83
N LEU A 90 -4.77 3.65 3.98
CA LEU A 90 -4.32 4.46 2.85
C LEU A 90 -3.14 3.78 2.15
N ILE A 91 -3.26 3.52 0.85
CA ILE A 91 -2.13 3.17 -0.01
C ILE A 91 -1.71 4.44 -0.73
N LEU A 92 -0.60 5.05 -0.29
CA LEU A 92 -0.09 6.29 -0.84
C LEU A 92 1.03 6.04 -1.84
N SER A 93 0.96 6.74 -2.96
CA SER A 93 2.02 6.84 -3.96
C SER A 93 2.31 8.31 -4.26
N SER A 94 3.35 8.58 -5.03
CA SER A 94 3.66 9.91 -5.53
C SER A 94 4.15 9.86 -6.96
N ARG A 95 3.57 10.69 -7.81
CA ARG A 95 4.01 10.94 -9.20
C ARG A 95 4.97 12.13 -9.30
N HIS A 96 5.34 12.72 -8.17
CA HIS A 96 6.26 13.83 -8.12
C HIS A 96 7.70 13.39 -8.47
N THR A 97 8.51 14.30 -9.01
CA THR A 97 9.93 14.04 -9.29
C THR A 97 10.76 13.77 -8.03
N ASN A 98 10.30 14.24 -6.88
CA ASN A 98 10.82 13.91 -5.55
C ASN A 98 9.74 13.20 -4.73
N PRO A 99 9.53 11.88 -4.91
CA PRO A 99 8.45 11.17 -4.24
C PRO A 99 8.64 11.12 -2.72
N VAL A 100 9.85 11.02 -2.22
CA VAL A 100 10.15 11.00 -0.78
C VAL A 100 9.71 12.32 -0.12
N GLY A 101 10.06 13.46 -0.71
CA GLY A 101 9.66 14.77 -0.20
C GLY A 101 8.15 14.99 -0.24
N ASP A 102 7.51 14.60 -1.32
CA ASP A 102 6.07 14.72 -1.51
C ASP A 102 5.28 13.87 -0.50
N LEU A 103 5.70 12.62 -0.29
CA LEU A 103 5.11 11.74 0.72
C LEU A 103 5.32 12.24 2.15
N ARG A 104 6.51 12.74 2.48
CA ARG A 104 6.74 13.37 3.79
C ARG A 104 5.79 14.54 4.03
N ALA A 105 5.55 15.37 3.02
CA ALA A 105 4.59 16.46 3.10
C ALA A 105 3.15 15.97 3.31
N ALA A 106 2.74 14.90 2.60
CA ALA A 106 1.42 14.29 2.79
C ALA A 106 1.25 13.72 4.19
N LEU A 107 2.24 12.99 4.71
CA LEU A 107 2.23 12.46 6.08
C LEU A 107 2.17 13.57 7.13
N ALA A 108 2.88 14.68 6.91
CA ALA A 108 2.81 15.84 7.78
C ALA A 108 1.40 16.47 7.81
N ARG A 109 0.71 16.55 6.66
CA ARG A 109 -0.69 17.01 6.60
C ARG A 109 -1.64 16.06 7.35
N LEU A 110 -1.49 14.75 7.17
CA LEU A 110 -2.27 13.76 7.91
C LEU A 110 -2.08 13.91 9.43
N THR A 111 -0.83 14.05 9.86
CA THR A 111 -0.49 14.25 11.28
C THR A 111 -1.07 15.56 11.83
N ALA A 112 -0.94 16.66 11.09
CA ALA A 112 -1.49 17.97 11.48
C ALA A 112 -3.01 17.96 11.63
N ALA A 113 -3.70 17.16 10.81
CA ALA A 113 -5.15 16.94 10.88
C ALA A 113 -5.55 15.89 11.93
N ASN A 114 -4.61 15.33 12.68
CA ASN A 114 -4.83 14.22 13.61
C ASN A 114 -5.50 13.00 12.95
N CYS A 115 -5.25 12.80 11.66
CA CYS A 115 -5.72 11.63 10.92
C CYS A 115 -4.83 10.42 11.28
N LYS A 116 -5.44 9.40 11.89
CA LYS A 116 -4.73 8.21 12.40
C LYS A 116 -4.90 6.98 11.51
N LEU A 117 -5.31 7.17 10.27
CA LEU A 117 -5.43 6.04 9.35
C LEU A 117 -4.05 5.44 9.06
N PRO A 118 -3.95 4.10 9.05
CA PRO A 118 -2.72 3.43 8.65
C PRO A 118 -2.33 3.79 7.22
N VAL A 119 -1.04 3.98 7.00
CA VAL A 119 -0.47 4.35 5.71
C VAL A 119 0.48 3.28 5.21
N VAL A 120 0.19 2.75 4.03
CA VAL A 120 1.08 1.89 3.25
C VAL A 120 1.68 2.72 2.13
N PHE A 121 3.00 2.73 2.02
CA PHE A 121 3.67 3.40 0.91
C PHE A 121 3.81 2.45 -0.28
N MET A 122 3.33 2.87 -1.45
CA MET A 122 3.41 2.12 -2.70
C MET A 122 4.39 2.79 -3.66
N VAL A 123 5.32 1.99 -4.18
CA VAL A 123 6.22 2.39 -5.26
C VAL A 123 6.20 1.37 -6.37
N GLU A 124 6.16 1.86 -7.60
CA GLU A 124 6.21 1.05 -8.81
C GLU A 124 7.51 1.32 -9.58
N TYR A 125 8.21 0.26 -9.92
CA TYR A 125 9.48 0.28 -10.67
C TYR A 125 9.34 -0.46 -12.00
N GLU A 126 10.35 -0.27 -12.87
CA GLU A 126 10.51 -0.97 -14.14
C GLU A 126 11.91 -1.59 -14.25
N GLU A 127 12.40 -2.15 -13.12
CA GLU A 127 13.75 -2.68 -13.05
C GLU A 127 13.84 -4.10 -13.62
N LYS A 128 14.94 -4.37 -14.33
CA LYS A 128 15.25 -5.69 -14.88
C LYS A 128 16.12 -6.50 -13.92
N GLU A 129 16.98 -5.81 -13.19
CA GLU A 129 17.93 -6.42 -12.26
C GLU A 129 17.48 -6.16 -10.81
N ILE A 130 17.62 -7.20 -9.99
CA ILE A 130 17.19 -7.12 -8.59
C ILE A 130 18.06 -6.13 -7.80
N GLU A 131 19.34 -6.03 -8.12
CA GLU A 131 20.29 -5.15 -7.45
C GLU A 131 19.91 -3.67 -7.64
N ASP A 132 19.51 -3.28 -8.84
CA ASP A 132 19.07 -1.91 -9.13
C ASP A 132 17.76 -1.60 -8.38
N LEU A 133 16.83 -2.55 -8.36
CA LEU A 133 15.59 -2.42 -7.60
C LEU A 133 15.88 -2.28 -6.10
N GLN A 134 16.80 -3.08 -5.56
CA GLN A 134 17.16 -3.05 -4.15
C GLN A 134 17.72 -1.69 -3.72
N VAL A 135 18.59 -1.10 -4.52
CA VAL A 135 19.14 0.23 -4.23
C VAL A 135 18.06 1.29 -4.22
N LYS A 136 17.20 1.30 -5.25
CA LYS A 136 16.11 2.28 -5.35
C LYS A 136 15.08 2.12 -4.25
N ALA A 137 14.58 0.91 -4.03
CA ALA A 137 13.58 0.64 -3.01
C ALA A 137 14.11 0.87 -1.60
N GLY A 138 15.37 0.54 -1.33
CA GLY A 138 16.01 0.86 -0.06
C GLY A 138 16.08 2.37 0.21
N ALA A 139 16.39 3.16 -0.82
CA ALA A 139 16.41 4.61 -0.72
C ALA A 139 15.01 5.23 -0.53
N ASP A 140 13.99 4.67 -1.20
CA ASP A 140 12.63 5.19 -1.13
C ASP A 140 11.91 4.81 0.16
N PHE A 141 11.97 3.55 0.59
CA PHE A 141 11.29 3.07 1.79
C PHE A 141 12.06 3.29 3.09
N GLY A 142 13.38 3.19 3.04
CA GLY A 142 14.25 3.23 4.22
C GLY A 142 13.98 4.41 5.15
N PRO A 143 13.96 5.67 4.66
CA PRO A 143 13.74 6.83 5.50
C PRO A 143 12.41 6.83 6.26
N PHE A 144 11.35 6.27 5.65
CA PHE A 144 10.02 6.21 6.27
C PHE A 144 9.92 5.11 7.33
N LEU A 145 10.58 3.99 7.09
CA LEU A 145 10.60 2.85 8.01
C LEU A 145 11.46 3.15 9.25
N LEU A 146 12.63 3.75 9.06
CA LEU A 146 13.52 4.15 10.16
C LEU A 146 12.87 5.18 11.08
N ASP A 147 12.11 6.12 10.51
CA ASP A 147 11.40 7.15 11.25
C ASP A 147 10.01 6.67 11.76
N ASN A 148 9.62 5.42 11.51
CA ASN A 148 8.29 4.84 11.83
C ASN A 148 7.12 5.70 11.30
N LEU A 149 7.24 6.22 10.09
CA LEU A 149 6.27 7.11 9.48
C LEU A 149 5.18 6.40 8.68
N ILE A 150 5.39 5.12 8.36
CA ILE A 150 4.45 4.31 7.57
C ILE A 150 4.18 2.98 8.25
N ASP A 151 2.99 2.43 8.00
CA ASP A 151 2.49 1.19 8.58
C ASP A 151 2.66 -0.02 7.66
N GLY A 152 3.15 0.19 6.44
CA GLY A 152 3.40 -0.90 5.50
C GLY A 152 4.07 -0.44 4.21
N ILE A 153 4.45 -1.43 3.43
CA ILE A 153 5.08 -1.25 2.11
C ILE A 153 4.40 -2.09 1.06
N PHE A 154 4.27 -1.51 -0.13
CA PHE A 154 3.77 -2.17 -1.32
C PHE A 154 4.70 -1.86 -2.50
N LEU A 155 5.58 -2.80 -2.82
CA LEU A 155 6.53 -2.66 -3.91
C LEU A 155 5.99 -3.41 -5.13
N ARG A 156 5.85 -2.68 -6.24
CA ARG A 156 5.47 -3.22 -7.54
C ARG A 156 6.62 -3.07 -8.53
N ASN A 157 6.72 -3.98 -9.47
CA ASN A 157 7.72 -3.90 -10.52
C ASN A 157 7.18 -4.48 -11.83
N ASN A 158 7.18 -3.67 -12.87
CA ASN A 158 6.77 -4.08 -14.22
C ASN A 158 7.89 -4.76 -15.04
N GLY A 159 9.03 -5.05 -14.41
CA GLY A 159 10.14 -5.79 -15.01
C GLY A 159 10.00 -7.31 -14.86
N ASN A 160 11.08 -8.03 -15.15
CA ASN A 160 11.11 -9.50 -15.15
C ASN A 160 11.42 -10.12 -13.78
N ILE A 161 11.42 -9.34 -12.70
CA ILE A 161 11.69 -9.84 -11.34
C ILE A 161 10.42 -10.53 -10.83
N SER A 162 10.55 -11.77 -10.35
CA SER A 162 9.40 -12.53 -9.87
C SER A 162 8.76 -11.90 -8.62
N SER A 163 7.45 -12.03 -8.48
CA SER A 163 6.68 -11.55 -7.34
C SER A 163 7.23 -12.10 -6.00
N GLN A 164 7.70 -13.35 -5.97
CA GLN A 164 8.30 -13.93 -4.77
C GLN A 164 9.59 -13.22 -4.35
N ARG A 165 10.47 -12.90 -5.32
CA ARG A 165 11.71 -12.14 -5.03
C ARG A 165 11.40 -10.74 -4.49
N LEU A 166 10.37 -10.09 -5.04
CA LEU A 166 9.90 -8.80 -4.53
C LEU A 166 9.39 -8.91 -3.09
N THR A 167 8.62 -9.93 -2.80
CA THR A 167 8.09 -10.21 -1.45
C THR A 167 9.22 -10.48 -0.46
N ASP A 168 10.16 -11.34 -0.80
CA ASP A 168 11.32 -11.65 0.06
C ASP A 168 12.15 -10.39 0.33
N TYR A 169 12.31 -9.54 -0.69
CA TYR A 169 13.05 -8.30 -0.53
C TYR A 169 12.30 -7.27 0.34
N MET A 170 10.99 -7.15 0.23
CA MET A 170 10.20 -6.30 1.14
C MET A 170 10.42 -6.68 2.61
N PHE A 171 10.42 -7.97 2.93
CA PHE A 171 10.74 -8.43 4.29
C PHE A 171 12.18 -8.11 4.69
N THR A 172 13.13 -8.19 3.76
CA THR A 172 14.52 -7.80 4.00
C THR A 172 14.64 -6.32 4.37
N ILE A 173 13.95 -5.44 3.64
CA ILE A 173 13.91 -4.00 3.98
C ILE A 173 13.35 -3.79 5.39
N LEU A 174 12.23 -4.45 5.73
CA LEU A 174 11.63 -4.32 7.06
C LEU A 174 12.53 -4.82 8.19
N GLN A 175 13.31 -5.87 7.94
CA GLN A 175 14.28 -6.38 8.90
C GLN A 175 15.47 -5.44 9.10
N ALA A 176 15.94 -4.82 8.01
CA ALA A 176 17.06 -3.88 8.05
C ALA A 176 16.72 -2.54 8.74
N ALA A 177 15.44 -2.18 8.80
CA ALA A 177 14.95 -0.96 9.43
C ALA A 177 14.61 -1.12 10.94
N ARG A 178 14.85 -2.29 11.53
CA ARG A 178 14.65 -2.58 12.96
C ARG A 178 15.92 -2.36 13.74
#